data_e8ac995c3d39d9fb0de986686e9ccd69
#
_entry.id   e8ac995c3d39d9fb0de986686e9ccd69
#
_cell.length_a   1.000
_cell.length_b   1.000
_cell.length_c   1.000
_cell.angle_alpha   90.00
_cell.angle_beta   90.00
_cell.angle_gamma   90.00
#
_symmetry.space_group_name_H-M   'P 1'
#
loop_
_entity.id
_entity.type
_entity.pdbx_description
1 polymer ?
#
loop_
_entity_poly.entity_id
_entity_poly.type
_entity_poly.pdbx_seq_one_letter_code
_entity_poly.pdbx_strand_id
1 'polypeptide(L)'
;MQSAVITVTTTATLVVAADDIPRTVYLHNTGGATVYLGSSSVTTSSGFHLPNGDTLTIIVPQRETIYGITGSGSCDIALLRPNAD
;
A
#
# COMPACT_ATOMS: atom_id res chain seq x y z
N MET A 1 -12.19 6.46 -11.49
CA MET A 1 -11.38 6.14 -10.28
C MET A 1 -11.88 4.84 -9.69
N GLN A 2 -10.98 4.02 -9.24
CA GLN A 2 -11.30 2.73 -8.65
C GLN A 2 -10.86 2.73 -7.19
N SER A 3 -11.73 2.25 -6.30
CA SER A 3 -11.42 2.13 -4.88
C SER A 3 -11.38 0.67 -4.47
N ALA A 4 -10.57 0.36 -3.47
CA ALA A 4 -10.44 -0.99 -2.93
C ALA A 4 -9.95 -0.91 -1.49
N VAL A 5 -10.10 -2.01 -0.78
CA VAL A 5 -9.54 -2.17 0.57
C VAL A 5 -8.63 -3.39 0.53
N ILE A 6 -7.40 -3.21 0.97
CA ILE A 6 -6.40 -4.27 1.02
C ILE A 6 -6.09 -4.54 2.48
N THR A 7 -6.23 -5.79 2.91
CA THR A 7 -5.85 -6.20 4.26
C THR A 7 -4.39 -6.61 4.25
N VAL A 8 -3.58 -5.84 4.97
CA VAL A 8 -2.14 -6.08 5.10
C VAL A 8 -1.90 -6.87 6.37
N THR A 9 -1.05 -7.89 6.27
CA THR A 9 -0.74 -8.77 7.40
C THR A 9 0.74 -8.72 7.71
N THR A 10 1.21 -9.61 8.59
CA THR A 10 2.63 -9.72 8.94
C THR A 10 3.46 -10.35 7.83
N THR A 11 2.83 -10.75 6.74
CA THR A 11 3.49 -11.21 5.51
C THR A 11 3.33 -10.11 4.46
N ALA A 12 4.38 -9.86 3.68
CA ALA A 12 4.32 -8.83 2.63
C ALA A 12 3.12 -9.07 1.71
N THR A 13 2.24 -8.10 1.62
CA THR A 13 0.97 -8.19 0.89
C THR A 13 0.97 -7.15 -0.22
N LEU A 14 0.57 -7.56 -1.42
CA LEU A 14 0.49 -6.64 -2.56
C LEU A 14 -0.59 -5.58 -2.30
N VAL A 15 -0.20 -4.32 -2.30
CA VAL A 15 -1.12 -3.19 -2.12
C VAL A 15 -1.44 -2.55 -3.46
N VAL A 16 -0.44 -2.27 -4.28
CA VAL A 16 -0.62 -1.68 -5.61
C VAL A 16 0.04 -2.60 -6.62
N ALA A 17 -0.75 -3.14 -7.54
CA ALA A 17 -0.25 -4.01 -8.59
C ALA A 17 0.49 -3.21 -9.67
N ALA A 18 1.38 -3.90 -10.40
CA ALA A 18 2.08 -3.28 -11.52
C ALA A 18 1.11 -2.93 -12.63
N ASP A 19 1.42 -1.85 -13.35
CA ASP A 19 0.66 -1.42 -14.51
C ASP A 19 1.64 -0.89 -15.56
N ASP A 20 1.20 -0.81 -16.79
CA ASP A 20 2.05 -0.36 -17.90
C ASP A 20 2.18 1.15 -17.96
N ILE A 21 1.44 1.89 -17.15
CA ILE A 21 1.49 3.35 -17.11
C ILE A 21 1.80 3.84 -15.71
N PRO A 22 2.49 5.00 -15.59
CA PRO A 22 2.60 5.65 -14.29
C PRO A 22 1.23 6.11 -13.83
N ARG A 23 0.98 6.07 -12.53
CA ARG A 23 -0.29 6.51 -11.98
C ARG A 23 -0.11 7.07 -10.58
N THR A 24 -0.99 8.01 -10.23
CA THR A 24 -1.07 8.54 -8.88
C THR A 24 -2.06 7.71 -8.09
N VAL A 25 -1.64 7.23 -6.94
CA VAL A 25 -2.51 6.45 -6.05
C VAL A 25 -2.62 7.16 -4.71
N TYR A 26 -3.76 6.99 -4.07
CA TYR A 26 -4.06 7.55 -2.76
C TYR A 26 -4.27 6.38 -1.80
N LEU A 27 -3.48 6.34 -0.73
CA LEU A 27 -3.54 5.29 0.27
C LEU A 27 -3.96 5.92 1.60
N HIS A 28 -4.88 5.26 2.31
CA HIS A 28 -5.32 5.69 3.62
C HIS A 28 -5.32 4.50 4.56
N ASN A 29 -4.56 4.61 5.64
CA ASN A 29 -4.55 3.58 6.68
C ASN A 29 -5.81 3.75 7.52
N THR A 30 -6.76 2.83 7.36
CA THR A 30 -8.06 2.94 8.03
C THR A 30 -8.05 2.40 9.44
N GLY A 31 -6.93 1.86 9.89
CA GLY A 31 -6.78 1.52 11.29
C GLY A 31 -6.31 0.13 11.56
N GLY A 32 -5.88 -0.10 12.78
CA GLY A 32 -5.40 -1.36 13.28
C GLY A 32 -3.94 -1.35 13.66
N ALA A 33 -3.07 -0.83 12.81
CA ALA A 33 -1.63 -0.84 13.06
C ALA A 33 -0.93 0.10 12.09
N THR A 34 0.37 0.29 12.28
CA THR A 34 1.22 0.96 11.29
C THR A 34 1.53 -0.02 10.18
N VAL A 35 1.39 0.42 8.93
CA VAL A 35 1.79 -0.35 7.76
C VAL A 35 3.13 0.18 7.26
N TYR A 36 4.01 -0.73 6.87
CA TYR A 36 5.32 -0.42 6.31
C TYR A 36 5.30 -0.79 4.84
N LEU A 37 5.55 0.18 3.97
CA LEU A 37 5.41 0.03 2.52
C LEU A 37 6.78 -0.17 1.87
N GLY A 38 6.82 -0.97 0.82
CA GLY A 38 8.06 -1.20 0.10
C GLY A 38 7.90 -2.23 -1.00
N SER A 39 8.99 -2.96 -1.26
CA SER A 39 9.02 -4.03 -2.26
C SER A 39 8.44 -5.33 -1.68
N SER A 40 8.45 -6.38 -2.48
CA SER A 40 7.97 -7.71 -2.03
C SER A 40 8.81 -8.29 -0.88
N SER A 41 9.98 -7.73 -0.61
CA SER A 41 10.83 -8.12 0.51
C SER A 41 10.82 -7.11 1.66
N VAL A 42 9.82 -6.24 1.71
CA VAL A 42 9.70 -5.20 2.74
C VAL A 42 9.64 -5.83 4.13
N THR A 43 10.28 -5.16 5.10
CA THR A 43 10.23 -5.52 6.51
C THR A 43 9.81 -4.32 7.34
N THR A 44 9.51 -4.54 8.61
CA THR A 44 9.17 -3.44 9.52
C THR A 44 10.34 -2.51 9.76
N SER A 45 11.56 -2.97 9.49
CA SER A 45 12.77 -2.13 9.64
C SER A 45 13.09 -1.32 8.40
N SER A 46 12.71 -1.79 7.20
CA SER A 46 13.07 -1.17 5.94
C SER A 46 11.92 -0.42 5.27
N GLY A 47 10.68 -0.64 5.71
CA GLY A 47 9.51 -0.11 5.05
C GLY A 47 9.29 1.37 5.33
N PHE A 48 8.57 2.02 4.42
CA PHE A 48 8.12 3.40 4.60
C PHE A 48 6.87 3.38 5.49
N HIS A 49 6.91 4.10 6.59
CA HIS A 49 5.86 4.05 7.59
C HIS A 49 4.60 4.77 7.12
N LEU A 50 3.46 4.10 7.24
CA LEU A 50 2.13 4.70 7.08
C LEU A 50 1.36 4.44 8.36
N PRO A 51 1.43 5.37 9.33
CA PRO A 51 0.79 5.17 10.63
C PRO A 51 -0.73 5.10 10.55
N ASN A 52 -1.34 4.56 11.58
CA ASN A 52 -2.78 4.47 11.70
C ASN A 52 -3.43 5.85 11.50
N GLY A 53 -4.38 5.92 10.59
CA GLY A 53 -5.11 7.16 10.29
C GLY A 53 -4.44 8.08 9.28
N ASP A 54 -3.21 7.78 8.86
CA ASP A 54 -2.48 8.63 7.91
C ASP A 54 -2.86 8.31 6.47
N THR A 55 -2.61 9.28 5.60
CA THR A 55 -2.80 9.14 4.16
C THR A 55 -1.48 9.35 3.44
N LEU A 56 -1.37 8.74 2.26
CA LEU A 56 -0.21 8.90 1.40
C LEU A 56 -0.70 9.05 -0.04
N THR A 57 -0.20 10.09 -0.71
CA THR A 57 -0.40 10.27 -2.15
C THR A 57 0.95 10.07 -2.82
N ILE A 58 1.00 9.14 -3.77
CA ILE A 58 2.26 8.78 -4.40
C ILE A 58 2.04 8.48 -5.89
N ILE A 59 3.03 8.88 -6.70
CA ILE A 59 3.07 8.48 -8.10
C ILE A 59 3.83 7.16 -8.18
N VAL A 60 3.15 6.13 -8.69
CA VAL A 60 3.75 4.80 -8.88
C VAL A 60 4.20 4.70 -10.33
N PRO A 61 5.50 4.57 -10.58
CA PRO A 61 6.00 4.45 -11.95
C PRO A 61 5.46 3.20 -12.64
N GLN A 62 5.53 3.19 -13.97
CA GLN A 62 5.10 2.02 -14.72
C GLN A 62 5.88 0.78 -14.29
N ARG A 63 5.20 -0.35 -14.20
CA ARG A 63 5.75 -1.67 -13.86
C ARG A 63 6.25 -1.77 -12.43
N GLU A 64 5.97 -0.79 -11.57
CA GLU A 64 6.31 -0.84 -10.16
C GLU A 64 5.13 -1.33 -9.34
N THR A 65 5.45 -1.97 -8.22
CA THR A 65 4.45 -2.45 -7.26
C THR A 65 4.71 -1.82 -5.90
N ILE A 66 3.67 -1.79 -5.06
CA ILE A 66 3.83 -1.44 -3.65
C ILE A 66 3.32 -2.62 -2.82
N TYR A 67 4.16 -3.11 -1.92
CA TYR A 67 3.79 -4.10 -0.93
C TYR A 67 3.73 -3.45 0.44
N GLY A 68 2.95 -4.04 1.33
CA GLY A 68 2.85 -3.58 2.71
C GLY A 68 2.98 -4.73 3.68
N ILE A 69 3.42 -4.41 4.90
CA ILE A 69 3.57 -5.39 5.98
C ILE A 69 3.28 -4.70 7.30
N THR A 70 2.74 -5.44 8.25
CA THR A 70 2.52 -4.96 9.62
C THR A 70 3.47 -5.69 10.57
N GLY A 71 3.72 -5.07 11.73
CA GLY A 71 4.54 -5.69 12.77
C GLY A 71 3.81 -6.80 13.52
N SER A 72 2.49 -6.69 13.63
CA SER A 72 1.66 -7.71 14.28
C SER A 72 0.22 -7.49 13.86
N GLY A 73 -0.55 -8.57 13.79
CA GLY A 73 -1.95 -8.51 13.41
C GLY A 73 -2.13 -8.10 11.96
N SER A 74 -3.24 -7.44 11.68
CA SER A 74 -3.57 -6.98 10.33
C SER A 74 -4.04 -5.53 10.36
N CYS A 75 -3.98 -4.88 9.18
CA CYS A 75 -4.40 -3.50 9.04
C CYS A 75 -4.97 -3.30 7.65
N ASP A 76 -6.07 -2.57 7.55
CA ASP A 76 -6.70 -2.30 6.26
C ASP A 76 -6.18 -0.99 5.69
N ILE A 77 -5.89 -1.01 4.39
CA ILE A 77 -5.52 0.17 3.61
C ILE A 77 -6.62 0.42 2.60
N ALA A 78 -7.22 1.60 2.64
CA ALA A 78 -8.12 2.04 1.59
C ALA A 78 -7.28 2.61 0.44
N LEU A 79 -7.59 2.21 -0.77
CA LEU A 79 -6.83 2.56 -1.97
C LEU A 79 -7.75 3.23 -2.97
N LEU A 80 -7.29 4.35 -3.52
CA LEU A 80 -7.98 5.02 -4.62
C LEU A 80 -6.97 5.23 -5.74
N ARG A 81 -7.32 4.81 -6.95
CA ARG A 81 -6.42 4.87 -8.10
C ARG A 81 -7.21 5.07 -9.38
N PRO A 82 -6.57 5.52 -10.47
CA PRO A 82 -7.22 5.57 -11.78
C PRO A 82 -7.62 4.17 -12.23
N ASN A 83 -8.70 4.07 -13.00
CA ASN A 83 -9.04 2.81 -13.64
C ASN A 83 -7.96 2.44 -14.66
N ALA A 84 -7.65 1.14 -14.72
CA ALA A 84 -6.57 0.66 -15.57
C ALA A 84 -6.95 0.60 -17.06
N ASP A 85 -8.20 0.68 -17.39
CA ASP A 85 -8.69 0.56 -18.76
C ASP A 85 -9.07 1.89 -19.42
#